data_abbe3ca12adcbbbc8446d2aafcc11bf2
#
_entry.id   abbe3ca12adcbbbc8446d2aafcc11bf2
#
_cell.length_a   1.000
_cell.length_b   1.000
_cell.length_c   1.000
_cell.angle_alpha   90.00
_cell.angle_beta   90.00
_cell.angle_gamma   90.00
#
_symmetry.space_group_name_H-M   'P 1'
#
loop_
_entity.id
_entity.type
_entity.pdbx_description
1 polymer ?
#
loop_
_entity_poly.entity_id
_entity_poly.type
_entity_poly.pdbx_seq_one_letter_code
_entity_poly.pdbx_strand_id
1 'polypeptide(L)'
;MDPPGQPHRRARNHQVTASERGRAQTGPATKWGPHELAAKPRSSWGFTISAVLDRLKPYWLHAYLLTYTPLLLLADSRITALWQQWALGALTFVLLYLAALKAPKEQRMQVWICVGVATGFEIFGSLIWGVYRYRLHNVPLFVPPGHGLVYLFGLLAARTPVVMRYGRRVGQVILAGAGTWALLGLTLLPLLTGRVDLQGAMCLPVFAWFVLRSPRWPLFAAIFIATGELEIFGTSLGNWYWLPVAPWTHIPSGNPPSVIAGGYCVIDASVLLVMRAVFALRAQFPYRLGLKTIMASITSTISPRA
;
A
#
# COMPACT_ATOMS: atom_id res chain seq x y z
N MET A 1 -64.37 10.25 -11.85
CA MET A 1 -64.07 9.44 -13.06
C MET A 1 -62.95 8.49 -12.67
N ASP A 2 -63.35 7.24 -12.36
CA ASP A 2 -62.48 6.16 -11.86
C ASP A 2 -61.73 5.45 -12.99
N PRO A 3 -60.67 4.70 -12.63
CA PRO A 3 -59.80 4.00 -13.57
C PRO A 3 -60.30 2.60 -13.94
N PRO A 4 -59.74 1.96 -14.96
CA PRO A 4 -59.56 0.51 -14.92
C PRO A 4 -58.16 0.10 -15.28
N GLY A 5 -57.55 -1.00 -14.87
CA GLY A 5 -57.91 -2.32 -14.52
C GLY A 5 -56.61 -3.13 -14.49
N GLN A 6 -56.41 -3.92 -13.46
CA GLN A 6 -55.34 -4.94 -13.39
C GLN A 6 -55.72 -6.21 -14.17
N PRO A 7 -54.76 -7.01 -14.63
CA PRO A 7 -55.00 -8.45 -14.75
C PRO A 7 -54.06 -9.30 -13.84
N HIS A 8 -54.73 -10.17 -13.13
CA HIS A 8 -54.18 -11.30 -12.37
C HIS A 8 -53.28 -12.22 -13.18
N ARG A 9 -52.16 -12.64 -12.59
CA ARG A 9 -51.46 -13.85 -13.03
C ARG A 9 -51.43 -14.90 -11.95
N ARG A 10 -52.04 -16.03 -12.34
CA ARG A 10 -52.27 -17.28 -11.60
C ARG A 10 -50.98 -17.93 -11.12
N ALA A 11 -51.04 -18.43 -9.90
CA ALA A 11 -50.19 -19.45 -9.35
C ALA A 11 -50.36 -20.78 -10.10
N ARG A 12 -49.28 -21.45 -10.45
CA ARG A 12 -49.27 -22.87 -10.85
C ARG A 12 -48.59 -23.66 -9.76
N ASN A 13 -49.39 -24.39 -9.01
CA ASN A 13 -49.00 -25.52 -8.20
C ASN A 13 -48.55 -26.67 -9.12
N HIS A 14 -47.33 -27.19 -8.92
CA HIS A 14 -46.96 -28.50 -9.35
C HIS A 14 -46.76 -29.41 -8.13
N GLN A 15 -47.79 -30.21 -7.88
CA GLN A 15 -47.72 -31.44 -7.10
C GLN A 15 -46.85 -32.43 -7.83
N VAL A 16 -45.82 -32.99 -7.18
CA VAL A 16 -45.14 -34.22 -7.60
C VAL A 16 -45.41 -35.29 -6.57
N THR A 17 -46.06 -36.31 -7.09
CA THR A 17 -46.55 -37.49 -6.40
C THR A 17 -45.43 -38.41 -5.92
N ALA A 18 -45.65 -38.99 -4.73
CA ALA A 18 -44.85 -40.07 -4.16
C ALA A 18 -45.17 -41.41 -4.90
N SER A 19 -44.18 -42.12 -5.35
CA SER A 19 -44.14 -43.58 -5.46
C SER A 19 -42.78 -44.02 -5.99
N GLU A 20 -42.05 -44.72 -5.16
CA GLU A 20 -41.49 -46.03 -5.49
C GLU A 20 -40.71 -46.59 -4.29
N ARG A 21 -41.32 -47.61 -3.70
CA ARG A 21 -40.70 -48.50 -2.69
C ARG A 21 -39.89 -49.55 -3.42
N GLY A 22 -38.75 -49.91 -2.84
CA GLY A 22 -38.33 -51.29 -2.87
C GLY A 22 -37.03 -51.57 -3.58
N ARG A 23 -35.97 -51.75 -2.81
CA ARG A 23 -35.22 -53.05 -2.79
C ARG A 23 -34.07 -52.96 -1.79
N ALA A 24 -34.22 -53.71 -0.72
CA ALA A 24 -33.12 -54.04 0.16
C ALA A 24 -32.14 -54.97 -0.59
N GLN A 25 -30.88 -54.56 -0.66
CA GLN A 25 -29.78 -55.48 -0.96
C GLN A 25 -28.91 -55.62 0.30
N THR A 26 -29.02 -56.80 0.89
CA THR A 26 -28.16 -57.30 1.95
C THR A 26 -26.79 -57.65 1.38
N GLY A 27 -25.77 -56.79 1.67
CA GLY A 27 -24.36 -57.11 1.45
C GLY A 27 -23.72 -57.55 2.77
N PRO A 28 -22.62 -58.35 2.75
CA PRO A 28 -22.14 -59.10 3.87
C PRO A 28 -21.52 -58.21 4.96
N ALA A 29 -21.84 -58.55 6.22
CA ALA A 29 -21.31 -57.94 7.42
C ALA A 29 -19.77 -58.07 7.52
N THR A 30 -19.03 -56.99 7.36
CA THR A 30 -17.63 -56.92 7.75
C THR A 30 -17.54 -56.68 9.25
N LYS A 31 -16.94 -57.65 9.94
CA LYS A 31 -16.57 -57.60 11.34
C LYS A 31 -15.57 -56.48 11.56
N TRP A 32 -15.97 -55.34 12.11
CA TRP A 32 -15.08 -54.38 12.70
C TRP A 32 -15.05 -54.60 14.18
N GLY A 33 -13.89 -54.99 14.69
CA GLY A 33 -13.62 -55.15 16.13
C GLY A 33 -13.64 -53.80 16.86
N PRO A 34 -13.95 -53.76 18.15
CA PRO A 34 -13.96 -52.54 18.98
C PRO A 34 -12.55 -52.19 19.52
N HIS A 35 -11.61 -51.99 18.62
CA HIS A 35 -10.28 -51.48 18.98
C HIS A 35 -9.84 -50.59 17.86
N GLU A 36 -9.98 -49.28 18.07
CA GLU A 36 -9.23 -48.18 17.49
C GLU A 36 -10.10 -46.95 17.31
N LEU A 37 -10.41 -46.27 18.36
CA LEU A 37 -10.74 -44.82 18.30
C LEU A 37 -10.48 -44.20 19.69
N ALA A 38 -9.29 -44.50 20.26
CA ALA A 38 -8.72 -43.60 21.22
C ALA A 38 -8.01 -42.49 20.43
N ALA A 39 -8.75 -41.53 19.90
CA ALA A 39 -8.18 -40.27 19.46
C ALA A 39 -7.50 -39.64 20.66
N LYS A 40 -6.16 -39.70 20.70
CA LYS A 40 -5.35 -38.95 21.65
C LYS A 40 -5.85 -37.52 21.72
N PRO A 41 -6.16 -36.99 22.90
CA PRO A 41 -6.44 -35.56 23.02
C PRO A 41 -5.21 -34.81 22.55
N ARG A 42 -5.37 -34.01 21.50
CA ARG A 42 -4.39 -32.99 21.12
C ARG A 42 -4.36 -31.91 22.20
N SER A 43 -3.81 -32.27 23.35
CA SER A 43 -3.35 -31.31 24.33
C SER A 43 -1.93 -30.93 23.95
N SER A 44 -1.76 -29.83 23.29
CA SER A 44 -0.55 -29.05 23.51
C SER A 44 -0.79 -27.64 23.02
N TRP A 45 -0.89 -26.75 23.93
CA TRP A 45 -0.52 -25.36 23.78
C TRP A 45 0.99 -25.29 23.49
N GLY A 46 1.46 -26.04 22.50
CA GLY A 46 2.80 -25.94 21.98
C GLY A 46 2.87 -24.71 21.10
N PHE A 47 3.15 -23.55 21.68
CA PHE A 47 3.70 -22.43 20.95
C PHE A 47 5.06 -22.86 20.40
N THR A 48 5.07 -23.61 19.34
CA THR A 48 6.32 -23.90 18.61
C THR A 48 6.73 -22.62 17.90
N ILE A 49 7.99 -22.25 18.05
CA ILE A 49 8.60 -21.09 17.35
C ILE A 49 8.28 -21.15 15.85
N SER A 50 8.26 -22.35 15.25
CA SER A 50 7.88 -22.55 13.84
C SER A 50 6.45 -22.07 13.53
N ALA A 51 5.46 -22.32 14.39
CA ALA A 51 4.09 -21.87 14.18
C ALA A 51 3.97 -20.34 14.27
N VAL A 52 4.77 -19.70 15.12
CA VAL A 52 4.85 -18.23 15.19
C VAL A 52 5.51 -17.69 13.93
N LEU A 53 6.62 -18.24 13.50
CA LEU A 53 7.33 -17.82 12.28
C LEU A 53 6.45 -17.99 11.02
N ASP A 54 5.68 -19.07 10.92
CA ASP A 54 4.76 -19.28 9.80
C ASP A 54 3.64 -18.21 9.76
N ARG A 55 3.15 -17.77 10.92
CA ARG A 55 2.18 -16.67 11.02
C ARG A 55 2.79 -15.32 10.66
N LEU A 56 4.09 -15.13 10.86
CA LEU A 56 4.79 -13.87 10.55
C LEU A 56 5.27 -13.80 9.10
N LYS A 57 5.39 -14.94 8.39
CA LYS A 57 5.80 -14.97 6.98
C LYS A 57 5.11 -13.95 6.06
N PRO A 58 3.79 -13.70 6.15
CA PRO A 58 3.13 -12.69 5.33
C PRO A 58 3.57 -11.26 5.60
N TYR A 59 4.20 -11.01 6.76
CA TYR A 59 4.59 -9.67 7.21
C TYR A 59 6.09 -9.40 7.13
N TRP A 60 6.93 -10.40 6.80
CA TRP A 60 8.37 -10.24 6.86
C TRP A 60 8.89 -9.07 6.01
N LEU A 61 8.32 -8.86 4.81
CA LEU A 61 8.71 -7.75 3.94
C LEU A 61 8.27 -6.40 4.54
N HIS A 62 7.09 -6.35 5.17
CA HIS A 62 6.63 -5.16 5.89
C HIS A 62 7.53 -4.84 7.08
N ALA A 63 7.87 -5.84 7.88
CA ALA A 63 8.80 -5.69 9.00
C ALA A 63 10.18 -5.23 8.52
N TYR A 64 10.68 -5.81 7.42
CA TYR A 64 11.94 -5.40 6.80
C TYR A 64 11.92 -3.92 6.38
N LEU A 65 10.85 -3.49 5.68
CA LEU A 65 10.74 -2.11 5.21
C LEU A 65 10.63 -1.11 6.37
N LEU A 66 9.82 -1.42 7.38
CA LEU A 66 9.70 -0.58 8.59
C LEU A 66 11.01 -0.54 9.40
N THR A 67 11.83 -1.57 9.38
CA THR A 67 13.14 -1.56 10.04
C THR A 67 14.20 -0.85 9.19
N TYR A 68 14.15 -1.04 7.87
CA TYR A 68 15.12 -0.44 6.95
C TYR A 68 15.06 1.09 6.97
N THR A 69 13.85 1.66 7.00
CA THR A 69 13.66 3.13 6.97
C THR A 69 14.35 3.84 8.13
N PRO A 70 14.14 3.49 9.42
CA PRO A 70 14.85 4.11 10.53
C PRO A 70 16.37 3.91 10.46
N LEU A 71 16.85 2.74 10.03
CA LEU A 71 18.27 2.47 9.88
C LEU A 71 18.92 3.31 8.79
N LEU A 72 18.24 3.48 7.65
CA LEU A 72 18.68 4.36 6.57
C LEU A 72 18.78 5.80 7.05
N LEU A 73 17.75 6.31 7.74
CA LEU A 73 17.72 7.68 8.27
C LEU A 73 18.78 7.90 9.35
N LEU A 74 19.00 6.91 10.21
CA LEU A 74 20.10 6.94 11.20
C LEU A 74 21.46 7.00 10.51
N ALA A 75 21.68 6.22 9.45
CA ALA A 75 22.90 6.28 8.68
C ALA A 75 23.07 7.66 8.01
N ASP A 76 22.01 8.18 7.34
CA ASP A 76 22.04 9.50 6.71
C ASP A 76 22.32 10.62 7.70
N SER A 77 21.77 10.56 8.93
CA SER A 77 22.02 11.58 9.96
C SER A 77 23.49 11.70 10.38
N ARG A 78 24.30 10.66 10.15
CA ARG A 78 25.73 10.61 10.47
C ARG A 78 26.64 10.94 9.28
N ILE A 79 26.08 11.09 8.09
CA ILE A 79 26.83 11.40 6.87
C ILE A 79 27.27 12.85 6.87
N THR A 80 28.51 13.09 6.44
CA THR A 80 29.09 14.43 6.29
C THR A 80 29.40 14.79 4.84
N ALA A 81 29.47 13.81 3.93
CA ALA A 81 29.83 14.03 2.53
C ALA A 81 28.73 13.50 1.58
N LEU A 82 28.46 14.23 0.51
CA LEU A 82 27.42 13.88 -0.48
C LEU A 82 27.61 12.51 -1.13
N TRP A 83 28.87 12.07 -1.37
CA TRP A 83 29.11 10.78 -1.97
C TRP A 83 28.63 9.60 -1.10
N GLN A 84 28.67 9.76 0.25
CA GLN A 84 28.13 8.75 1.18
C GLN A 84 26.59 8.69 1.06
N GLN A 85 25.93 9.85 0.90
CA GLN A 85 24.49 9.91 0.67
C GLN A 85 24.11 9.27 -0.69
N TRP A 86 24.95 9.46 -1.73
CA TRP A 86 24.75 8.80 -3.01
C TRP A 86 24.91 7.27 -2.90
N ALA A 87 25.86 6.79 -2.09
CA ALA A 87 26.00 5.36 -1.82
C ALA A 87 24.74 4.78 -1.14
N LEU A 88 24.16 5.48 -0.15
CA LEU A 88 22.88 5.09 0.43
C LEU A 88 21.75 5.09 -0.61
N GLY A 89 21.73 6.07 -1.49
CA GLY A 89 20.79 6.14 -2.60
C GLY A 89 20.92 4.93 -3.55
N ALA A 90 22.14 4.61 -3.97
CA ALA A 90 22.40 3.45 -4.82
C ALA A 90 21.97 2.14 -4.14
N LEU A 91 22.29 1.96 -2.85
CA LEU A 91 21.82 0.82 -2.05
C LEU A 91 20.29 0.73 -2.04
N THR A 92 19.61 1.86 -1.81
CA THR A 92 18.14 1.90 -1.76
C THR A 92 17.52 1.55 -3.12
N PHE A 93 18.13 2.01 -4.25
CA PHE A 93 17.71 1.61 -5.59
C PHE A 93 17.87 0.11 -5.83
N VAL A 94 18.99 -0.49 -5.41
CA VAL A 94 19.21 -1.94 -5.53
C VAL A 94 18.16 -2.70 -4.73
N LEU A 95 17.89 -2.29 -3.49
CA LEU A 95 16.89 -2.92 -2.63
C LEU A 95 15.48 -2.80 -3.22
N LEU A 96 15.11 -1.63 -3.74
CA LEU A 96 13.85 -1.43 -4.44
C LEU A 96 13.74 -2.34 -5.66
N TYR A 97 14.77 -2.39 -6.49
CA TYR A 97 14.79 -3.25 -7.68
C TYR A 97 14.57 -4.71 -7.32
N LEU A 98 15.33 -5.23 -6.36
CA LEU A 98 15.20 -6.62 -5.91
C LEU A 98 13.83 -6.92 -5.28
N ALA A 99 13.30 -6.01 -4.47
CA ALA A 99 11.96 -6.15 -3.89
C ALA A 99 10.87 -6.12 -4.96
N ALA A 100 10.97 -5.22 -5.93
CA ALA A 100 10.02 -5.08 -7.02
C ALA A 100 10.02 -6.28 -7.98
N LEU A 101 11.13 -7.01 -8.13
CA LEU A 101 11.17 -8.23 -8.97
C LEU A 101 10.17 -9.29 -8.54
N LYS A 102 9.85 -9.36 -7.25
CA LYS A 102 8.86 -10.31 -6.68
C LYS A 102 7.41 -9.89 -6.91
N ALA A 103 7.18 -8.64 -7.32
CA ALA A 103 5.84 -8.13 -7.58
C ALA A 103 5.37 -8.43 -9.03
N PRO A 104 4.05 -8.57 -9.28
CA PRO A 104 3.50 -8.66 -10.63
C PRO A 104 3.91 -7.49 -11.51
N LYS A 105 4.00 -7.69 -12.83
CA LYS A 105 4.45 -6.67 -13.80
C LYS A 105 3.73 -5.32 -13.64
N GLU A 106 2.43 -5.35 -13.44
CA GLU A 106 1.60 -4.15 -13.25
C GLU A 106 1.98 -3.39 -11.97
N GLN A 107 2.18 -4.11 -10.85
CA GLN A 107 2.60 -3.51 -9.59
C GLN A 107 4.03 -2.94 -9.69
N ARG A 108 4.95 -3.63 -10.37
CA ARG A 108 6.28 -3.11 -10.64
C ARG A 108 6.24 -1.79 -11.41
N MET A 109 5.39 -1.71 -12.42
CA MET A 109 5.21 -0.48 -13.19
C MET A 109 4.69 0.65 -12.29
N GLN A 110 3.71 0.38 -11.41
CA GLN A 110 3.22 1.36 -10.44
C GLN A 110 4.35 1.86 -9.52
N VAL A 111 5.19 0.95 -9.02
CA VAL A 111 6.34 1.30 -8.17
C VAL A 111 7.31 2.25 -8.89
N TRP A 112 7.67 1.97 -10.14
CA TRP A 112 8.59 2.85 -10.90
C TRP A 112 7.95 4.18 -11.29
N ILE A 113 6.65 4.20 -11.58
CA ILE A 113 5.90 5.45 -11.79
C ILE A 113 5.88 6.24 -10.48
N CYS A 114 5.70 5.58 -9.33
CA CYS A 114 5.77 6.24 -8.01
C CYS A 114 7.12 6.91 -7.80
N VAL A 115 8.24 6.26 -8.12
CA VAL A 115 9.58 6.87 -8.04
C VAL A 115 9.62 8.19 -8.82
N GLY A 116 9.13 8.21 -10.07
CA GLY A 116 9.13 9.42 -10.89
C GLY A 116 8.19 10.51 -10.37
N VAL A 117 6.96 10.15 -10.04
CA VAL A 117 5.93 11.08 -9.53
C VAL A 117 6.38 11.69 -8.20
N ALA A 118 6.81 10.85 -7.25
CA ALA A 118 7.27 11.30 -5.94
C ALA A 118 8.50 12.20 -6.05
N THR A 119 9.45 11.91 -6.96
CA THR A 119 10.59 12.80 -7.22
C THR A 119 10.13 14.20 -7.62
N GLY A 120 9.10 14.31 -8.48
CA GLY A 120 8.52 15.61 -8.84
C GLY A 120 7.92 16.33 -7.64
N PHE A 121 7.19 15.64 -6.77
CA PHE A 121 6.64 16.23 -5.54
C PHE A 121 7.72 16.63 -4.55
N GLU A 122 8.81 15.85 -4.42
CA GLU A 122 9.95 16.17 -3.56
C GLU A 122 10.68 17.43 -4.02
N ILE A 123 10.96 17.53 -5.33
CA ILE A 123 11.56 18.73 -5.91
C ILE A 123 10.63 19.94 -5.68
N PHE A 124 9.34 19.79 -5.92
CA PHE A 124 8.39 20.87 -5.71
C PHE A 124 8.32 21.28 -4.22
N GLY A 125 8.12 20.33 -3.31
CA GLY A 125 7.93 20.59 -1.89
C GLY A 125 9.17 21.15 -1.20
N SER A 126 10.36 20.60 -1.49
CA SER A 126 11.59 20.96 -0.77
C SER A 126 12.39 22.09 -1.45
N LEU A 127 12.45 22.12 -2.81
CA LEU A 127 13.31 23.06 -3.53
C LEU A 127 12.52 24.25 -4.11
N ILE A 128 11.29 24.06 -4.59
CA ILE A 128 10.50 25.13 -5.22
C ILE A 128 9.62 25.84 -4.19
N TRP A 129 8.74 25.12 -3.51
CA TRP A 129 7.89 25.68 -2.47
C TRP A 129 8.66 25.92 -1.16
N GLY A 130 9.57 24.99 -0.80
CA GLY A 130 10.44 25.10 0.36
C GLY A 130 9.71 24.93 1.70
N VAL A 131 8.63 24.13 1.77
CA VAL A 131 7.87 23.87 3.01
C VAL A 131 8.66 23.02 4.01
N TYR A 132 9.60 22.24 3.52
CA TYR A 132 10.60 21.51 4.33
C TYR A 132 11.95 21.56 3.62
N ARG A 133 13.01 21.31 4.38
CA ARG A 133 14.38 21.33 3.87
C ARG A 133 15.15 20.13 4.37
N TYR A 134 15.89 19.50 3.47
CA TYR A 134 16.83 18.43 3.79
C TYR A 134 18.11 19.01 4.40
N ARG A 135 18.75 18.23 5.27
CA ARG A 135 19.93 18.62 6.04
C ARG A 135 21.10 19.10 5.16
N LEU A 136 21.34 18.48 4.00
CA LEU A 136 22.40 18.85 3.07
C LEU A 136 21.94 19.76 1.93
N HIS A 137 20.77 20.41 2.06
CA HIS A 137 20.18 21.34 1.08
C HIS A 137 19.99 20.75 -0.32
N ASN A 138 19.80 19.43 -0.43
CA ASN A 138 19.53 18.69 -1.65
C ASN A 138 18.33 17.74 -1.43
N VAL A 139 17.79 17.16 -2.49
CA VAL A 139 16.92 15.97 -2.37
C VAL A 139 17.83 14.76 -2.30
N PRO A 140 17.90 14.02 -1.17
CA PRO A 140 18.79 12.87 -1.05
C PRO A 140 18.44 11.79 -2.06
N LEU A 141 19.46 11.18 -2.67
CA LEU A 141 19.28 10.18 -3.74
C LEU A 141 18.49 8.93 -3.26
N PHE A 142 18.43 8.66 -1.97
CA PHE A 142 17.63 7.54 -1.42
C PHE A 142 16.13 7.86 -1.33
N VAL A 143 15.71 9.12 -1.41
CA VAL A 143 14.31 9.53 -1.26
C VAL A 143 13.44 9.01 -2.41
N PRO A 144 13.78 9.19 -3.70
CA PRO A 144 13.01 8.62 -4.79
C PRO A 144 12.77 7.09 -4.68
N PRO A 145 13.79 6.24 -4.52
CA PRO A 145 13.56 4.81 -4.35
C PRO A 145 12.91 4.46 -3.01
N GLY A 146 13.08 5.28 -1.97
CA GLY A 146 12.36 5.18 -0.71
C GLY A 146 10.85 5.28 -0.88
N HIS A 147 10.36 6.24 -1.66
CA HIS A 147 8.94 6.33 -2.05
C HIS A 147 8.46 5.06 -2.78
N GLY A 148 9.29 4.52 -3.67
CA GLY A 148 8.99 3.25 -4.33
C GLY A 148 8.83 2.08 -3.36
N LEU A 149 9.68 2.00 -2.32
CA LEU A 149 9.60 0.98 -1.26
C LEU A 149 8.33 1.16 -0.41
N VAL A 150 8.01 2.40 0.00
CA VAL A 150 6.78 2.71 0.75
C VAL A 150 5.53 2.39 -0.08
N TYR A 151 5.55 2.70 -1.37
CA TYR A 151 4.44 2.36 -2.27
C TYR A 151 4.26 0.84 -2.42
N LEU A 152 5.38 0.10 -2.56
CA LEU A 152 5.35 -1.37 -2.59
C LEU A 152 4.80 -1.95 -1.28
N PHE A 153 5.19 -1.40 -0.14
CA PHE A 153 4.63 -1.74 1.17
C PHE A 153 3.10 -1.59 1.18
N GLY A 154 2.58 -0.46 0.68
CA GLY A 154 1.15 -0.20 0.57
C GLY A 154 0.43 -1.20 -0.36
N LEU A 155 1.02 -1.55 -1.51
CA LEU A 155 0.46 -2.54 -2.44
C LEU A 155 0.31 -3.93 -1.82
N LEU A 156 1.25 -4.30 -0.95
CA LEU A 156 1.23 -5.60 -0.27
C LEU A 156 0.26 -5.64 0.91
N ALA A 157 -0.07 -4.50 1.50
CA ALA A 157 -0.91 -4.40 2.69
C ALA A 157 -2.30 -5.03 2.52
N ALA A 158 -2.90 -4.89 1.32
CA ALA A 158 -4.22 -5.46 1.02
C ALA A 158 -4.26 -6.99 1.14
N ARG A 159 -3.12 -7.65 1.05
CA ARG A 159 -2.97 -9.12 1.13
C ARG A 159 -2.58 -9.62 2.51
N THR A 160 -2.42 -8.73 3.47
CA THR A 160 -2.06 -9.12 4.84
C THR A 160 -3.25 -9.78 5.54
N PRO A 161 -3.00 -10.81 6.39
CA PRO A 161 -4.06 -11.49 7.14
C PRO A 161 -4.90 -10.53 8.00
N VAL A 162 -4.32 -9.47 8.53
CA VAL A 162 -5.02 -8.44 9.31
C VAL A 162 -6.05 -7.71 8.45
N VAL A 163 -5.66 -7.23 7.27
CA VAL A 163 -6.57 -6.54 6.35
C VAL A 163 -7.65 -7.48 5.82
N MET A 164 -7.28 -8.72 5.47
CA MET A 164 -8.23 -9.74 5.00
C MET A 164 -9.27 -10.10 6.08
N ARG A 165 -8.85 -10.19 7.35
CA ARG A 165 -9.74 -10.59 8.47
C ARG A 165 -10.64 -9.45 8.94
N TYR A 166 -10.11 -8.25 9.10
CA TYR A 166 -10.82 -7.14 9.75
C TYR A 166 -11.37 -6.10 8.76
N GLY A 167 -10.98 -6.19 7.48
CA GLY A 167 -11.47 -5.33 6.42
C GLY A 167 -11.34 -3.83 6.75
N ARG A 168 -12.38 -3.06 6.48
CA ARG A 168 -12.38 -1.60 6.68
C ARG A 168 -12.20 -1.14 8.13
N ARG A 169 -12.41 -2.01 9.13
CA ARG A 169 -12.14 -1.67 10.53
C ARG A 169 -10.69 -1.27 10.75
N VAL A 170 -9.74 -1.90 10.05
CA VAL A 170 -8.31 -1.53 10.11
C VAL A 170 -8.12 -0.08 9.67
N GLY A 171 -8.71 0.31 8.53
CA GLY A 171 -8.64 1.69 8.03
C GLY A 171 -9.28 2.69 8.99
N GLN A 172 -10.40 2.34 9.63
CA GLN A 172 -11.08 3.18 10.61
C GLN A 172 -10.21 3.41 11.87
N VAL A 173 -9.53 2.37 12.36
CA VAL A 173 -8.61 2.49 13.51
C VAL A 173 -7.43 3.40 13.15
N ILE A 174 -6.84 3.23 11.95
CA ILE A 174 -5.73 4.09 11.49
C ILE A 174 -6.21 5.53 11.33
N LEU A 175 -7.41 5.75 10.78
CA LEU A 175 -8.00 7.08 10.66
C LEU A 175 -8.29 7.72 12.02
N ALA A 176 -8.76 6.96 13.00
CA ALA A 176 -8.95 7.45 14.36
C ALA A 176 -7.61 7.87 14.99
N GLY A 177 -6.55 7.08 14.80
CA GLY A 177 -5.18 7.43 15.22
C GLY A 177 -4.68 8.71 14.54
N ALA A 178 -4.90 8.88 13.23
CA ALA A 178 -4.58 10.10 12.52
C ALA A 178 -5.35 11.32 13.06
N GLY A 179 -6.65 11.14 13.33
CA GLY A 179 -7.48 12.19 13.94
C GLY A 179 -7.00 12.61 15.33
N THR A 180 -6.61 11.63 16.15
CA THR A 180 -5.99 11.89 17.46
C THR A 180 -4.68 12.68 17.30
N TRP A 181 -3.82 12.27 16.36
CA TRP A 181 -2.56 12.99 16.10
C TRP A 181 -2.80 14.42 15.62
N ALA A 182 -3.75 14.65 14.70
CA ALA A 182 -4.14 15.99 14.27
C ALA A 182 -4.65 16.85 15.45
N LEU A 183 -5.51 16.28 16.32
CA LEU A 183 -6.01 16.97 17.50
C LEU A 183 -4.88 17.34 18.46
N LEU A 184 -3.94 16.43 18.72
CA LEU A 184 -2.76 16.71 19.53
C LEU A 184 -1.89 17.79 18.90
N GLY A 185 -1.74 17.81 17.57
CA GLY A 185 -1.01 18.83 16.81
C GLY A 185 -1.60 20.24 16.96
N LEU A 186 -2.92 20.32 17.14
CA LEU A 186 -3.61 21.61 17.35
C LEU A 186 -3.72 22.04 18.83
N THR A 187 -3.58 21.11 19.78
CA THR A 187 -3.85 21.38 21.21
C THR A 187 -2.64 21.21 22.10
N LEU A 188 -2.16 19.99 22.30
CA LEU A 188 -1.10 19.66 23.26
C LEU A 188 0.30 19.94 22.69
N LEU A 189 0.59 19.54 21.46
CA LEU A 189 1.93 19.72 20.88
C LEU A 189 2.36 21.19 20.80
N PRO A 190 1.48 22.16 20.51
CA PRO A 190 1.84 23.58 20.56
C PRO A 190 2.36 24.03 21.91
N LEU A 191 1.83 23.47 23.01
CA LEU A 191 2.30 23.78 24.37
C LEU A 191 3.71 23.25 24.64
N LEU A 192 4.10 22.17 23.99
CA LEU A 192 5.39 21.51 24.15
C LEU A 192 6.44 22.01 23.15
N THR A 193 6.03 22.37 21.95
CA THR A 193 6.94 22.68 20.83
C THR A 193 6.93 24.14 20.41
N GLY A 194 5.96 24.94 20.90
CA GLY A 194 5.73 26.32 20.46
C GLY A 194 5.17 26.41 19.02
N ARG A 195 4.73 25.30 18.40
CA ARG A 195 4.27 25.27 17.00
C ARG A 195 2.84 24.76 16.93
N VAL A 196 1.94 25.55 16.38
CA VAL A 196 0.59 25.09 16.00
C VAL A 196 0.68 24.33 14.68
N ASP A 197 0.08 23.16 14.61
CA ASP A 197 0.15 22.29 13.43
C ASP A 197 -1.15 22.29 12.63
N LEU A 198 -1.47 23.44 12.03
CA LEU A 198 -2.63 23.54 11.15
C LEU A 198 -2.40 22.82 9.83
N GLN A 199 -1.17 22.86 9.27
CA GLN A 199 -0.83 22.20 8.02
C GLN A 199 -1.06 20.69 8.10
N GLY A 200 -0.60 20.02 9.17
CA GLY A 200 -0.83 18.61 9.37
C GLY A 200 -2.31 18.28 9.54
N ALA A 201 -3.04 19.07 10.34
CA ALA A 201 -4.48 18.88 10.53
C ALA A 201 -5.28 18.99 9.22
N MET A 202 -4.89 19.89 8.30
CA MET A 202 -5.52 20.03 6.98
C MET A 202 -5.33 18.81 6.07
N CYS A 203 -4.36 17.95 6.33
CA CYS A 203 -4.19 16.68 5.62
C CYS A 203 -5.20 15.60 6.05
N LEU A 204 -5.83 15.74 7.24
CA LEU A 204 -6.78 14.76 7.77
C LEU A 204 -8.01 14.54 6.88
N PRO A 205 -8.72 15.57 6.39
CA PRO A 205 -9.87 15.36 5.50
C PRO A 205 -9.46 14.70 4.16
N VAL A 206 -8.27 14.98 3.65
CA VAL A 206 -7.73 14.31 2.44
C VAL A 206 -7.53 12.83 2.73
N PHE A 207 -6.84 12.49 3.82
CA PHE A 207 -6.63 11.11 4.23
C PHE A 207 -7.95 10.37 4.48
N ALA A 208 -8.88 11.01 5.20
CA ALA A 208 -10.21 10.45 5.48
C ALA A 208 -10.98 10.11 4.20
N TRP A 209 -10.94 11.00 3.20
CA TRP A 209 -11.56 10.74 1.90
C TRP A 209 -11.02 9.45 1.26
N PHE A 210 -9.70 9.29 1.18
CA PHE A 210 -9.08 8.11 0.58
C PHE A 210 -9.37 6.83 1.36
N VAL A 211 -9.32 6.86 2.69
CA VAL A 211 -9.60 5.68 3.52
C VAL A 211 -11.07 5.30 3.48
N LEU A 212 -11.99 6.26 3.51
CA LEU A 212 -13.43 5.98 3.59
C LEU A 212 -14.07 5.69 2.23
N ARG A 213 -13.59 6.30 1.15
CA ARG A 213 -14.23 6.25 -0.17
C ARG A 213 -13.52 5.39 -1.19
N SER A 214 -12.19 5.26 -1.10
CA SER A 214 -11.44 4.48 -2.09
C SER A 214 -11.61 2.97 -1.91
N PRO A 215 -11.76 2.19 -2.98
CA PRO A 215 -11.62 0.74 -2.93
C PRO A 215 -10.18 0.30 -2.60
N ARG A 216 -9.21 1.17 -2.82
CA ARG A 216 -7.78 0.95 -2.52
C ARG A 216 -7.37 1.49 -1.14
N TRP A 217 -8.30 1.65 -0.22
CA TRP A 217 -8.05 2.14 1.13
C TRP A 217 -6.87 1.42 1.84
N PRO A 218 -6.60 0.10 1.64
CA PRO A 218 -5.47 -0.54 2.32
C PRO A 218 -4.12 0.03 1.88
N LEU A 219 -3.99 0.41 0.59
CA LEU A 219 -2.80 1.09 0.07
C LEU A 219 -2.55 2.39 0.84
N PHE A 220 -3.55 3.28 0.87
CA PHE A 220 -3.43 4.59 1.50
C PHE A 220 -3.21 4.50 3.01
N ALA A 221 -3.93 3.61 3.69
CA ALA A 221 -3.79 3.41 5.13
C ALA A 221 -2.42 2.84 5.51
N ALA A 222 -1.86 1.93 4.73
CA ALA A 222 -0.55 1.36 4.98
C ALA A 222 0.57 2.36 4.68
N ILE A 223 0.48 3.11 3.58
CA ILE A 223 1.44 4.17 3.25
C ILE A 223 1.44 5.24 4.35
N PHE A 224 0.26 5.61 4.89
CA PHE A 224 0.17 6.54 6.01
C PHE A 224 1.00 6.08 7.22
N ILE A 225 0.97 4.79 7.57
CA ILE A 225 1.78 4.25 8.69
C ILE A 225 3.27 4.34 8.37
N ALA A 226 3.68 3.84 7.20
CA ALA A 226 5.10 3.81 6.83
C ALA A 226 5.68 5.23 6.65
N THR A 227 4.90 6.15 6.07
CA THR A 227 5.32 7.54 5.91
C THR A 227 5.28 8.31 7.24
N GLY A 228 4.31 8.02 8.11
CA GLY A 228 4.26 8.58 9.46
C GLY A 228 5.49 8.20 10.28
N GLU A 229 5.90 6.94 10.23
CA GLU A 229 7.16 6.47 10.80
C GLU A 229 8.36 7.24 10.24
N LEU A 230 8.45 7.32 8.91
CA LEU A 230 9.51 8.02 8.19
C LEU A 230 9.59 9.51 8.61
N GLU A 231 8.47 10.21 8.68
CA GLU A 231 8.41 11.61 9.08
C GLU A 231 8.88 11.83 10.54
N ILE A 232 8.45 10.96 11.46
CA ILE A 232 8.85 11.02 12.86
C ILE A 232 10.37 10.79 12.98
N PHE A 233 10.91 9.73 12.39
CA PHE A 233 12.34 9.45 12.46
C PHE A 233 13.18 10.49 11.72
N GLY A 234 12.78 10.89 10.52
CA GLY A 234 13.52 11.83 9.70
C GLY A 234 13.65 13.22 10.35
N THR A 235 12.58 13.72 10.93
CA THR A 235 12.62 15.01 11.63
C THR A 235 13.31 14.90 13.00
N SER A 236 13.13 13.79 13.73
CA SER A 236 13.79 13.58 15.04
C SER A 236 15.31 13.41 14.90
N LEU A 237 15.78 12.79 13.81
CA LEU A 237 17.21 12.62 13.51
C LEU A 237 17.82 13.81 12.78
N GLY A 238 17.00 14.81 12.40
CA GLY A 238 17.47 16.01 11.70
C GLY A 238 17.82 15.78 10.23
N ASN A 239 17.32 14.70 9.59
CA ASN A 239 17.53 14.46 8.16
C ASN A 239 16.83 15.53 7.30
N TRP A 240 15.67 16.00 7.76
CA TRP A 240 14.95 17.19 7.25
C TRP A 240 14.18 17.87 8.37
N TYR A 241 13.75 19.08 8.09
CA TYR A 241 12.89 19.84 8.99
C TYR A 241 11.81 20.61 8.22
N TRP A 242 10.62 20.68 8.79
CA TRP A 242 9.51 21.47 8.28
C TRP A 242 9.60 22.89 8.80
N LEU A 243 9.34 23.87 7.94
CA LEU A 243 9.32 25.26 8.36
C LEU A 243 8.16 25.51 9.33
N PRO A 244 8.33 26.41 10.32
CA PRO A 244 7.26 26.74 11.27
C PRO A 244 6.01 27.28 10.60
N VAL A 245 6.18 27.92 9.45
CA VAL A 245 5.14 28.52 8.62
C VAL A 245 5.43 28.16 7.18
N ALA A 246 4.45 27.59 6.50
CA ALA A 246 4.60 27.21 5.10
C ALA A 246 4.73 28.48 4.22
N PRO A 247 5.76 28.57 3.35
CA PRO A 247 5.87 29.66 2.39
C PRO A 247 4.62 29.75 1.51
N TRP A 248 4.34 30.93 0.96
CA TRP A 248 3.19 31.26 0.10
C TRP A 248 1.83 31.22 0.81
N THR A 249 1.54 30.21 1.63
CA THR A 249 0.23 30.03 2.28
C THR A 249 0.18 30.60 3.69
N HIS A 250 1.33 30.85 4.32
CA HIS A 250 1.48 31.31 5.71
C HIS A 250 0.77 30.40 6.74
N ILE A 251 0.55 29.13 6.40
CA ILE A 251 -0.07 28.15 7.29
C ILE A 251 0.96 27.65 8.30
N PRO A 252 0.68 27.71 9.63
CA PRO A 252 1.57 27.18 10.64
C PRO A 252 1.66 25.66 10.58
N SER A 253 2.85 25.12 10.88
CA SER A 253 3.22 23.72 10.68
C SER A 253 3.98 23.15 11.87
N GLY A 254 3.68 21.90 12.22
CA GLY A 254 4.49 21.08 13.10
C GLY A 254 5.83 20.64 12.48
N ASN A 255 6.62 19.87 13.25
CA ASN A 255 7.84 19.23 12.75
C ASN A 255 8.02 17.84 13.36
N PRO A 256 7.52 16.78 12.70
CA PRO A 256 6.78 16.82 11.44
C PRO A 256 5.35 17.34 11.63
N PRO A 257 4.67 17.78 10.53
CA PRO A 257 3.24 18.03 10.57
C PRO A 257 2.48 16.72 10.85
N SER A 258 1.49 16.75 11.75
CA SER A 258 0.88 15.55 12.36
C SER A 258 0.33 14.52 11.37
N VAL A 259 -0.45 14.92 10.41
CA VAL A 259 -1.09 14.02 9.44
C VAL A 259 -0.53 14.22 8.03
N ILE A 260 0.69 14.76 7.92
CA ILE A 260 1.31 15.03 6.60
C ILE A 260 1.40 13.75 5.74
N ALA A 261 1.63 12.59 6.38
CA ALA A 261 1.58 11.28 5.73
C ALA A 261 0.24 11.02 5.00
N GLY A 262 -0.86 11.63 5.47
CA GLY A 262 -2.15 11.61 4.77
C GLY A 262 -2.16 12.43 3.48
N GLY A 263 -1.34 13.48 3.39
CA GLY A 263 -1.14 14.26 2.17
C GLY A 263 -0.46 13.46 1.06
N TYR A 264 0.36 12.46 1.40
CA TYR A 264 0.99 11.56 0.43
C TYR A 264 -0.03 10.74 -0.39
N CYS A 265 -1.28 10.62 0.09
CA CYS A 265 -2.36 10.05 -0.72
C CYS A 265 -2.55 10.75 -2.08
N VAL A 266 -2.20 12.04 -2.18
CA VAL A 266 -2.24 12.79 -3.46
C VAL A 266 -1.16 12.29 -4.41
N ILE A 267 0.05 12.00 -3.91
CA ILE A 267 1.14 11.39 -4.68
C ILE A 267 0.68 10.02 -5.20
N ASP A 268 0.14 9.18 -4.31
CA ASP A 268 -0.31 7.83 -4.66
C ASP A 268 -1.46 7.84 -5.65
N ALA A 269 -2.41 8.76 -5.50
CA ALA A 269 -3.51 8.96 -6.45
C ALA A 269 -2.97 9.40 -7.82
N SER A 270 -1.95 10.27 -7.84
CA SER A 270 -1.27 10.69 -9.08
C SER A 270 -0.61 9.51 -9.79
N VAL A 271 0.02 8.58 -9.06
CA VAL A 271 0.55 7.33 -9.62
C VAL A 271 -0.55 6.53 -10.31
N LEU A 272 -1.72 6.40 -9.67
CA LEU A 272 -2.86 5.67 -10.24
C LEU A 272 -3.44 6.36 -11.49
N LEU A 273 -3.43 7.69 -11.52
CA LEU A 273 -3.86 8.47 -12.69
C LEU A 273 -2.89 8.31 -13.87
N VAL A 274 -1.57 8.40 -13.61
CA VAL A 274 -0.53 8.16 -14.62
C VAL A 274 -0.64 6.73 -15.18
N MET A 275 -0.88 5.74 -14.33
CA MET A 275 -1.11 4.36 -14.77
C MET A 275 -2.30 4.25 -15.72
N ARG A 276 -3.43 4.90 -15.39
CA ARG A 276 -4.62 4.91 -16.26
C ARG A 276 -4.32 5.55 -17.60
N ALA A 277 -3.60 6.69 -17.60
CA ALA A 277 -3.20 7.38 -18.83
C ALA A 277 -2.30 6.50 -19.70
N VAL A 278 -1.31 5.83 -19.11
CA VAL A 278 -0.42 4.89 -19.82
C VAL A 278 -1.20 3.74 -20.47
N PHE A 279 -2.17 3.16 -19.77
CA PHE A 279 -3.01 2.09 -20.34
C PHE A 279 -3.93 2.61 -21.43
N ALA A 280 -4.55 3.78 -21.24
CA ALA A 280 -5.40 4.39 -22.26
C ALA A 280 -4.61 4.70 -23.56
N LEU A 281 -3.41 5.27 -23.43
CA LEU A 281 -2.53 5.51 -24.57
C LEU A 281 -2.10 4.22 -25.28
N ARG A 282 -1.77 3.17 -24.52
CA ARG A 282 -1.45 1.86 -25.10
C ARG A 282 -2.62 1.24 -25.87
N ALA A 283 -3.85 1.43 -25.38
CA ALA A 283 -5.05 0.96 -26.05
C ALA A 283 -5.35 1.71 -27.35
N GLN A 284 -5.03 3.02 -27.42
CA GLN A 284 -5.23 3.85 -28.60
C GLN A 284 -4.17 3.59 -29.70
N PHE A 285 -2.97 3.13 -29.36
CA PHE A 285 -1.87 2.88 -30.31
C PHE A 285 -1.43 1.42 -30.36
N PRO A 286 -2.31 0.45 -30.63
CA PRO A 286 -1.94 -0.97 -30.68
C PRO A 286 -0.95 -1.28 -31.81
N TYR A 287 -0.96 -0.49 -32.91
CA TYR A 287 -0.16 -0.73 -34.10
C TYR A 287 1.35 -0.45 -33.95
N ARG A 288 1.79 0.39 -33.02
CA ARG A 288 3.25 0.65 -32.83
C ARG A 288 4.01 -0.53 -32.23
N LEU A 289 3.32 -1.43 -31.51
CA LEU A 289 3.91 -2.66 -30.99
C LEU A 289 3.99 -3.78 -32.04
N GLY A 290 3.10 -3.77 -33.03
CA GLY A 290 3.09 -4.70 -34.16
C GLY A 290 4.24 -4.46 -35.14
N LEU A 291 4.73 -3.21 -35.29
CA LEU A 291 5.86 -2.90 -36.16
C LEU A 291 7.16 -3.61 -35.76
N LYS A 292 7.42 -3.80 -34.45
CA LYS A 292 8.60 -4.58 -34.00
C LYS A 292 8.46 -6.06 -34.35
N THR A 293 7.26 -6.61 -34.30
CA THR A 293 6.99 -8.01 -34.68
C THR A 293 7.06 -8.19 -36.19
N ILE A 294 6.58 -7.20 -36.96
CA ILE A 294 6.66 -7.20 -38.42
C ILE A 294 8.13 -7.02 -38.88
N MET A 295 8.88 -6.11 -38.28
CA MET A 295 10.30 -5.95 -38.60
C MET A 295 11.13 -7.19 -38.21
N ALA A 296 10.83 -7.83 -37.08
CA ALA A 296 11.49 -9.09 -36.71
C ALA A 296 11.14 -10.24 -37.68
N SER A 297 9.90 -10.28 -38.18
CA SER A 297 9.49 -11.26 -39.21
C SER A 297 10.15 -10.99 -40.55
N ILE A 298 10.32 -9.73 -40.97
CA ILE A 298 11.01 -9.36 -42.21
C ILE A 298 12.50 -9.71 -42.14
N THR A 299 13.15 -9.45 -40.99
CA THR A 299 14.58 -9.79 -40.80
C THR A 299 14.84 -11.28 -40.78
N SER A 300 13.90 -12.10 -40.29
CA SER A 300 13.99 -13.56 -40.31
C SER A 300 13.77 -14.17 -41.70
N THR A 301 13.09 -13.46 -42.59
CA THR A 301 12.80 -13.93 -43.95
C THR A 301 13.90 -13.56 -44.96
N ILE A 302 14.79 -12.59 -44.61
CA ILE A 302 15.87 -12.09 -45.49
C ILE A 302 17.21 -12.75 -45.19
N SER A 303 17.33 -13.64 -44.20
CA SER A 303 18.54 -14.40 -43.96
C SER A 303 18.71 -15.47 -45.03
N PRO A 304 19.69 -15.35 -45.95
CA PRO A 304 19.93 -16.39 -46.95
C PRO A 304 20.44 -17.64 -46.25
N ARG A 305 19.77 -18.76 -46.52
CA ARG A 305 20.33 -20.09 -46.19
C ARG A 305 21.63 -20.27 -46.97
N ALA A 306 22.73 -20.18 -46.24
CA ALA A 306 24.01 -20.65 -46.70
C ALA A 306 24.21 -22.10 -46.33
#